data_0c8da1c58c2fc981dbe89948992f03b7
#
_entry.id   0c8da1c58c2fc981dbe89948992f03b7
#
_cell.length_a   1.000
_cell.length_b   1.000
_cell.length_c   1.000
_cell.angle_alpha   90.00
_cell.angle_beta   90.00
_cell.angle_gamma   90.00
#
_symmetry.space_group_name_H-M   'P 1'
#
loop_
_entity.id
_entity.type
_entity.pdbx_description
1 polymer ?
#
loop_
_entity_poly.entity_id
_entity_poly.type
_entity_poly.pdbx_seq_one_letter_code
_entity_poly.pdbx_strand_id
1 'polypeptide(L)'
;MYKRQGFFLSLLIGGIILTAVVEVYRGTGTYFWYYAWGIISFFSLFMALFYSRLIVPLFNKQIPLEAGSLRDKIENFARRTGFKLKNIYVIDGSKRSTKANAYFTGFGPEKRVVLYDTLIKELTEEEIVAVLAHEIGHYRKHHTVQFMLASILQTGIMLWLFSLLVNEPALSEALGGERVYFQLGLVAFVLLYTPVSMLIGLFMNAWSRKNEYEADAFAAGQGVAKDLISGLKKISVKALSNLTPHPWYEFVYYSHPSLLKRIAAIERSSSSE
;
A
#
# COMPACT_ATOMS: atom_id res chain seq x y z
N MET A 1 17.97 -16.16 5.28
CA MET A 1 17.73 -16.87 4.02
C MET A 1 16.64 -16.22 3.16
N TYR A 2 15.46 -15.92 3.67
CA TYR A 2 14.31 -15.36 2.91
C TYR A 2 14.48 -13.95 2.31
N LYS A 3 15.25 -13.04 2.92
CA LYS A 3 15.52 -11.70 2.34
C LYS A 3 16.23 -11.80 0.97
N ARG A 4 17.10 -12.79 0.81
CA ARG A 4 17.78 -13.02 -0.47
C ARG A 4 16.85 -13.55 -1.56
N GLN A 5 15.89 -14.43 -1.20
CA GLN A 5 14.90 -14.95 -2.16
C GLN A 5 14.00 -13.84 -2.71
N GLY A 6 13.50 -12.94 -1.83
CA GLY A 6 12.72 -11.77 -2.26
C GLY A 6 13.52 -10.85 -3.19
N PHE A 7 14.79 -10.62 -2.89
CA PHE A 7 15.68 -9.82 -3.74
C PHE A 7 15.84 -10.44 -5.13
N PHE A 8 16.16 -11.73 -5.22
CA PHE A 8 16.31 -12.40 -6.51
C PHE A 8 15.01 -12.44 -7.32
N LEU A 9 13.87 -12.68 -6.65
CA LEU A 9 12.56 -12.63 -7.31
C LEU A 9 12.26 -11.23 -7.86
N SER A 10 12.55 -10.18 -7.09
CA SER A 10 12.36 -8.79 -7.53
C SER A 10 13.26 -8.44 -8.72
N LEU A 11 14.52 -8.90 -8.72
CA LEU A 11 15.43 -8.71 -9.84
C LEU A 11 14.94 -9.46 -11.10
N LEU A 12 14.47 -10.68 -10.94
CA LEU A 12 13.95 -11.48 -12.05
C LEU A 12 12.71 -10.83 -12.66
N ILE A 13 11.71 -10.51 -11.85
CA ILE A 13 10.46 -9.89 -12.32
C ILE A 13 10.73 -8.50 -12.89
N GLY A 14 11.50 -7.66 -12.17
CA GLY A 14 11.87 -6.32 -12.62
C GLY A 14 12.69 -6.37 -13.93
N GLY A 15 13.62 -7.31 -14.05
CA GLY A 15 14.39 -7.53 -15.26
C GLY A 15 13.53 -7.92 -16.47
N ILE A 16 12.56 -8.81 -16.28
CA ILE A 16 11.62 -9.21 -17.35
C ILE A 16 10.79 -7.99 -17.81
N ILE A 17 10.24 -7.22 -16.86
CA ILE A 17 9.43 -6.04 -17.18
C ILE A 17 10.28 -4.97 -17.88
N LEU A 18 11.48 -4.69 -17.37
CA LEU A 18 12.40 -3.73 -17.98
C LEU A 18 12.79 -4.15 -19.41
N THR A 19 13.11 -5.43 -19.61
CA THR A 19 13.42 -5.95 -20.95
C THR A 19 12.24 -5.78 -21.88
N ALA A 20 11.02 -6.11 -21.45
CA ALA A 20 9.82 -5.92 -22.26
C ALA A 20 9.62 -4.44 -22.64
N VAL A 21 9.82 -3.51 -21.70
CA VAL A 21 9.73 -2.06 -21.96
C VAL A 21 10.79 -1.61 -22.96
N VAL A 22 12.04 -2.08 -22.83
CA VAL A 22 13.14 -1.74 -23.77
C VAL A 22 12.87 -2.29 -25.17
N GLU A 23 12.39 -3.53 -25.30
CA GLU A 23 12.05 -4.10 -26.61
C GLU A 23 10.88 -3.37 -27.26
N VAL A 24 9.87 -2.98 -26.48
CA VAL A 24 8.77 -2.13 -26.96
C VAL A 24 9.31 -0.77 -27.42
N TYR A 25 10.23 -0.15 -26.67
CA TYR A 25 10.89 1.10 -27.08
C TYR A 25 11.62 0.96 -28.40
N ARG A 26 12.39 -0.12 -28.60
CA ARG A 26 13.10 -0.39 -29.85
C ARG A 26 12.16 -0.54 -31.06
N GLY A 27 11.01 -1.17 -30.84
CA GLY A 27 10.03 -1.42 -31.90
C GLY A 27 9.12 -0.26 -32.23
N THR A 28 8.85 0.64 -31.29
CA THR A 28 7.81 1.67 -31.39
C THR A 28 8.31 3.11 -31.25
N GLY A 29 9.59 3.29 -30.92
CA GLY A 29 10.21 4.60 -30.73
C GLY A 29 9.50 5.41 -29.64
N THR A 30 9.15 6.67 -29.96
CA THR A 30 8.48 7.59 -29.00
C THR A 30 7.10 7.13 -28.53
N TYR A 31 6.46 6.23 -29.27
CA TYR A 31 5.17 5.66 -28.90
C TYR A 31 5.25 4.56 -27.86
N PHE A 32 6.45 4.18 -27.39
CA PHE A 32 6.64 3.09 -26.42
C PHE A 32 5.87 3.31 -25.13
N TRP A 33 5.63 4.55 -24.73
CA TRP A 33 5.08 4.92 -23.41
C TRP A 33 3.69 4.31 -23.14
N TYR A 34 2.80 4.29 -24.15
CA TYR A 34 1.47 3.74 -23.90
C TYR A 34 1.44 2.21 -23.92
N TYR A 35 2.31 1.56 -24.68
CA TYR A 35 2.49 0.11 -24.59
C TYR A 35 3.13 -0.28 -23.25
N ALA A 36 4.19 0.41 -22.83
CA ALA A 36 4.82 0.21 -21.53
C ALA A 36 3.82 0.48 -20.39
N TRP A 37 3.02 1.55 -20.51
CA TRP A 37 1.94 1.84 -19.57
C TRP A 37 0.92 0.70 -19.50
N GLY A 38 0.49 0.16 -20.62
CA GLY A 38 -0.41 -0.98 -20.70
C GLY A 38 0.16 -2.22 -19.99
N ILE A 39 1.41 -2.57 -20.29
CA ILE A 39 2.12 -3.71 -19.67
C ILE A 39 2.24 -3.53 -18.15
N ILE A 40 2.72 -2.37 -17.71
CA ILE A 40 2.92 -2.09 -16.27
C ILE A 40 1.58 -2.02 -15.55
N SER A 41 0.56 -1.42 -16.14
CA SER A 41 -0.79 -1.34 -15.56
C SER A 41 -1.43 -2.72 -15.44
N PHE A 42 -1.33 -3.55 -16.48
CA PHE A 42 -1.81 -4.92 -16.45
C PHE A 42 -1.09 -5.74 -15.37
N PHE A 43 0.25 -5.64 -15.31
CA PHE A 43 1.03 -6.32 -14.28
C PHE A 43 0.66 -5.84 -12.86
N SER A 44 0.51 -4.52 -12.67
CA SER A 44 0.10 -3.94 -11.38
C SER A 44 -1.28 -4.42 -10.95
N LEU A 45 -2.24 -4.44 -11.87
CA LEU A 45 -3.58 -4.98 -11.63
C LEU A 45 -3.53 -6.48 -11.31
N PHE A 46 -2.77 -7.25 -12.09
CA PHE A 46 -2.56 -8.68 -11.85
C PHE A 46 -1.98 -8.91 -10.44
N MET A 47 -0.95 -8.15 -10.06
CA MET A 47 -0.36 -8.24 -8.73
C MET A 47 -1.36 -7.84 -7.64
N ALA A 48 -2.13 -6.77 -7.82
CA ALA A 48 -3.16 -6.35 -6.84
C ALA A 48 -4.21 -7.45 -6.60
N LEU A 49 -4.59 -8.18 -7.65
CA LEU A 49 -5.59 -9.25 -7.58
C LEU A 49 -5.02 -10.56 -6.99
N PHE A 50 -3.80 -10.91 -7.37
CA PHE A 50 -3.26 -12.26 -7.17
C PHE A 50 -2.08 -12.33 -6.17
N TYR A 51 -1.49 -11.20 -5.76
CA TYR A 51 -0.31 -11.17 -4.87
C TYR A 51 -0.49 -12.05 -3.63
N SER A 52 -1.61 -11.90 -2.93
CA SER A 52 -1.87 -12.65 -1.71
C SER A 52 -2.08 -14.17 -1.94
N ARG A 53 -2.50 -14.55 -3.15
CA ARG A 53 -2.73 -15.96 -3.49
C ARG A 53 -1.48 -16.64 -4.05
N LEU A 54 -0.67 -15.91 -4.84
CA LEU A 54 0.46 -16.47 -5.55
C LEU A 54 1.80 -16.18 -4.86
N ILE A 55 2.00 -14.92 -4.45
CA ILE A 55 3.30 -14.47 -3.97
C ILE A 55 3.43 -14.69 -2.45
N VAL A 56 2.43 -14.29 -1.67
CA VAL A 56 2.51 -14.42 -0.19
C VAL A 56 2.78 -15.85 0.26
N PRO A 57 2.12 -16.91 -0.28
CA PRO A 57 2.36 -18.29 0.14
C PRO A 57 3.77 -18.81 -0.15
N LEU A 58 4.48 -18.23 -1.14
CA LEU A 58 5.88 -18.58 -1.43
C LEU A 58 6.81 -18.17 -0.27
N PHE A 59 6.42 -17.18 0.51
CA PHE A 59 7.25 -16.61 1.56
C PHE A 59 6.71 -16.83 2.96
N ASN A 60 5.38 -16.94 3.11
CA ASN A 60 4.72 -17.05 4.41
C ASN A 60 3.67 -18.15 4.37
N LYS A 61 3.77 -19.07 5.31
CA LYS A 61 2.72 -20.07 5.49
C LYS A 61 1.45 -19.37 5.98
N GLN A 62 0.35 -19.53 5.24
CA GLN A 62 -0.97 -19.08 5.64
C GLN A 62 -1.72 -20.23 6.29
N ILE A 63 -2.08 -20.08 7.55
CA ILE A 63 -2.83 -21.08 8.31
C ILE A 63 -4.22 -20.49 8.58
N PRO A 64 -5.31 -21.21 8.31
CA PRO A 64 -6.65 -20.75 8.71
C PRO A 64 -6.67 -20.47 10.21
N LEU A 65 -7.32 -19.37 10.63
CA LEU A 65 -7.54 -19.09 12.04
C LEU A 65 -8.43 -20.20 12.59
N GLU A 66 -8.00 -20.82 13.68
CA GLU A 66 -8.75 -21.88 14.35
C GLU A 66 -10.09 -21.36 14.88
N ALA A 67 -11.05 -22.29 15.09
CA ALA A 67 -12.31 -21.97 15.74
C ALA A 67 -12.06 -21.50 17.18
N GLY A 68 -12.74 -20.45 17.61
CA GLY A 68 -12.59 -19.85 18.93
C GLY A 68 -13.13 -18.43 18.99
N SER A 69 -13.04 -17.84 20.17
CA SER A 69 -13.62 -16.52 20.49
C SER A 69 -13.24 -15.42 19.49
N LEU A 70 -11.95 -15.31 19.13
CA LEU A 70 -11.48 -14.30 18.18
C LEU A 70 -12.14 -14.47 16.79
N ARG A 71 -12.20 -15.72 16.31
CA ARG A 71 -12.83 -15.99 15.01
C ARG A 71 -14.31 -15.62 15.02
N ASP A 72 -15.03 -16.01 16.06
CA ASP A 72 -16.45 -15.72 16.23
C ASP A 72 -16.70 -14.22 16.30
N LYS A 73 -15.90 -13.46 17.03
CA LYS A 73 -16.00 -12.00 17.11
C LYS A 73 -15.77 -11.32 15.74
N ILE A 74 -14.77 -11.76 14.98
CA ILE A 74 -14.48 -11.24 13.64
C ILE A 74 -15.64 -11.55 12.68
N GLU A 75 -16.13 -12.78 12.67
CA GLU A 75 -17.25 -13.19 11.79
C GLU A 75 -18.55 -12.48 12.15
N ASN A 76 -18.83 -12.30 13.45
CA ASN A 76 -19.98 -11.54 13.95
C ASN A 76 -19.91 -10.07 13.53
N PHE A 77 -18.73 -9.45 13.69
CA PHE A 77 -18.52 -8.07 13.27
C PHE A 77 -18.68 -7.91 11.74
N ALA A 78 -18.11 -8.83 10.96
CA ALA A 78 -18.23 -8.82 9.51
C ALA A 78 -19.71 -8.94 9.08
N ARG A 79 -20.48 -9.85 9.70
CA ARG A 79 -21.93 -9.98 9.45
C ARG A 79 -22.70 -8.71 9.79
N ARG A 80 -22.46 -8.13 10.96
CA ARG A 80 -23.11 -6.89 11.41
C ARG A 80 -22.87 -5.72 10.45
N THR A 81 -21.67 -5.62 9.93
CA THR A 81 -21.29 -4.58 8.97
C THR A 81 -21.63 -4.92 7.51
N GLY A 82 -22.24 -6.09 7.22
CA GLY A 82 -22.52 -6.54 5.88
C GLY A 82 -21.26 -6.82 5.03
N PHE A 83 -20.12 -7.08 5.69
CA PHE A 83 -18.88 -7.42 5.02
C PHE A 83 -18.83 -8.93 4.72
N LYS A 84 -18.82 -9.31 3.44
CA LYS A 84 -18.76 -10.72 3.02
C LYS A 84 -17.35 -11.25 3.20
N LEU A 85 -17.08 -11.91 4.31
CA LEU A 85 -15.81 -12.51 4.66
C LEU A 85 -15.83 -14.00 4.28
N LYS A 86 -14.87 -14.46 3.45
CA LYS A 86 -14.75 -15.86 3.06
C LYS A 86 -13.92 -16.67 4.06
N ASN A 87 -12.75 -16.15 4.42
CA ASN A 87 -11.81 -16.84 5.32
C ASN A 87 -10.94 -15.86 6.09
N ILE A 88 -10.47 -16.32 7.24
CA ILE A 88 -9.49 -15.63 8.09
C ILE A 88 -8.23 -16.49 8.14
N TYR A 89 -7.08 -15.89 7.84
CA TYR A 89 -5.78 -16.55 7.87
C TYR A 89 -4.85 -15.88 8.86
N VAL A 90 -3.98 -16.68 9.45
CA VAL A 90 -2.84 -16.21 10.24
C VAL A 90 -1.56 -16.48 9.47
N ILE A 91 -0.66 -15.50 9.43
CA ILE A 91 0.69 -15.66 8.88
C ILE A 91 1.74 -15.48 9.96
N ASP A 92 2.83 -16.22 9.82
CA ASP A 92 3.98 -16.23 10.70
C ASP A 92 4.87 -14.99 10.39
N GLY A 93 4.39 -13.82 10.79
CA GLY A 93 5.08 -12.54 10.60
C GLY A 93 6.28 -12.38 11.52
N SER A 94 6.22 -12.99 12.72
CA SER A 94 7.25 -12.90 13.76
C SER A 94 8.63 -13.40 13.29
N LYS A 95 8.67 -14.30 12.33
CA LYS A 95 9.94 -14.75 11.70
C LYS A 95 10.72 -13.65 11.00
N ARG A 96 10.08 -12.54 10.66
CA ARG A 96 10.68 -11.51 9.80
C ARG A 96 10.60 -10.10 10.35
N SER A 97 9.59 -9.82 11.16
CA SER A 97 9.32 -8.50 11.69
C SER A 97 8.62 -8.58 13.03
N THR A 98 8.91 -7.63 13.89
CA THR A 98 8.19 -7.43 15.15
C THR A 98 6.95 -6.55 14.97
N LYS A 99 6.71 -6.03 13.76
CA LYS A 99 5.56 -5.13 13.49
C LYS A 99 4.27 -5.93 13.51
N ALA A 100 3.33 -5.49 14.32
CA ALA A 100 1.94 -5.95 14.29
C ALA A 100 1.25 -5.43 13.03
N ASN A 101 0.56 -6.29 12.29
CA ASN A 101 -0.15 -5.90 11.08
C ASN A 101 -1.35 -6.83 10.81
N ALA A 102 -2.34 -6.28 10.11
CA ALA A 102 -3.43 -7.02 9.49
C ALA A 102 -3.75 -6.38 8.14
N TYR A 103 -4.30 -7.13 7.21
CA TYR A 103 -4.75 -6.58 5.93
C TYR A 103 -5.86 -7.42 5.31
N PHE A 104 -6.68 -6.76 4.49
CA PHE A 104 -7.61 -7.45 3.62
C PHE A 104 -7.00 -7.74 2.26
N THR A 105 -7.42 -8.85 1.68
CA THR A 105 -7.05 -9.23 0.33
C THR A 105 -8.23 -9.89 -0.37
N GLY A 106 -8.23 -9.83 -1.70
CA GLY A 106 -9.29 -10.36 -2.54
C GLY A 106 -10.36 -9.32 -2.88
N PHE A 107 -11.00 -9.54 -4.01
CA PHE A 107 -12.08 -8.70 -4.53
C PHE A 107 -13.41 -9.45 -4.50
N GLY A 108 -14.51 -8.70 -4.40
CA GLY A 108 -15.85 -9.28 -4.43
C GLY A 108 -16.10 -10.27 -3.28
N PRO A 109 -16.64 -11.48 -3.57
CA PRO A 109 -16.98 -12.50 -2.55
C PRO A 109 -15.76 -13.27 -2.01
N GLU A 110 -14.60 -13.13 -2.62
CA GLU A 110 -13.37 -13.85 -2.29
C GLU A 110 -12.49 -13.14 -1.24
N LYS A 111 -13.08 -12.25 -0.44
CA LYS A 111 -12.36 -11.47 0.56
C LYS A 111 -11.83 -12.33 1.68
N ARG A 112 -10.58 -12.08 2.05
CA ARG A 112 -9.86 -12.75 3.12
C ARG A 112 -9.28 -11.72 4.05
N VAL A 113 -9.30 -12.03 5.33
CA VAL A 113 -8.53 -11.33 6.37
C VAL A 113 -7.24 -12.10 6.59
N VAL A 114 -6.14 -11.40 6.63
CA VAL A 114 -4.84 -11.96 6.99
C VAL A 114 -4.31 -11.24 8.21
N LEU A 115 -4.19 -11.96 9.31
CA LEU A 115 -3.66 -11.48 10.58
C LEU A 115 -2.21 -11.93 10.73
N TYR A 116 -1.38 -11.05 11.23
CA TYR A 116 -0.03 -11.44 11.66
C TYR A 116 -0.09 -12.06 13.05
N ASP A 117 0.67 -13.12 13.30
CA ASP A 117 0.82 -13.71 14.63
C ASP A 117 1.31 -12.70 15.68
N THR A 118 2.11 -11.72 15.24
CA THR A 118 2.54 -10.59 16.06
C THR A 118 1.38 -9.72 16.52
N LEU A 119 0.37 -9.48 15.65
CA LEU A 119 -0.82 -8.71 16.02
C LEU A 119 -1.65 -9.45 17.08
N ILE A 120 -1.87 -10.75 16.89
CA ILE A 120 -2.65 -11.59 17.81
C ILE A 120 -1.99 -11.67 19.20
N LYS A 121 -0.66 -11.61 19.25
CA LYS A 121 0.09 -11.63 20.53
C LYS A 121 0.05 -10.30 21.28
N GLU A 122 -0.06 -9.18 20.58
CA GLU A 122 0.08 -7.84 21.16
C GLU A 122 -1.27 -7.22 21.53
N LEU A 123 -2.35 -7.58 20.82
CA LEU A 123 -3.66 -6.97 20.96
C LEU A 123 -4.68 -7.92 21.60
N THR A 124 -5.65 -7.37 22.30
CA THR A 124 -6.84 -8.12 22.72
C THR A 124 -7.73 -8.43 21.52
N GLU A 125 -8.67 -9.35 21.68
CA GLU A 125 -9.60 -9.71 20.60
C GLU A 125 -10.46 -8.51 20.18
N GLU A 126 -10.87 -7.66 21.13
CA GLU A 126 -11.64 -6.43 20.88
C GLU A 126 -10.81 -5.42 20.07
N GLU A 127 -9.55 -5.24 20.42
CA GLU A 127 -8.63 -4.36 19.71
C GLU A 127 -8.38 -4.88 18.28
N ILE A 128 -8.25 -6.20 18.08
CA ILE A 128 -8.13 -6.80 16.75
C ILE A 128 -9.38 -6.53 15.92
N VAL A 129 -10.57 -6.70 16.49
CA VAL A 129 -11.84 -6.39 15.82
C VAL A 129 -11.92 -4.90 15.45
N ALA A 130 -11.44 -4.01 16.32
CA ALA A 130 -11.41 -2.58 16.06
C ALA A 130 -10.43 -2.20 14.92
N VAL A 131 -9.25 -2.81 14.88
CA VAL A 131 -8.32 -2.67 13.74
C VAL A 131 -8.96 -3.19 12.45
N LEU A 132 -9.65 -4.32 12.49
CA LEU A 132 -10.37 -4.83 11.33
C LEU A 132 -11.54 -3.94 10.92
N ALA A 133 -12.21 -3.27 11.86
CA ALA A 133 -13.23 -2.28 11.56
C ALA A 133 -12.65 -1.11 10.75
N HIS A 134 -11.48 -0.60 11.13
CA HIS A 134 -10.76 0.41 10.38
C HIS A 134 -10.42 -0.06 8.96
N GLU A 135 -9.91 -1.26 8.82
CA GLU A 135 -9.61 -1.86 7.50
C GLU A 135 -10.88 -2.03 6.64
N ILE A 136 -12.02 -2.44 7.26
CA ILE A 136 -13.33 -2.49 6.56
C ILE A 136 -13.74 -1.09 6.11
N GLY A 137 -13.42 -0.04 6.88
CA GLY A 137 -13.60 1.37 6.50
C GLY A 137 -12.91 1.69 5.19
N HIS A 138 -11.63 1.36 5.04
CA HIS A 138 -10.88 1.51 3.78
C HIS A 138 -11.54 0.78 2.62
N TYR A 139 -11.99 -0.44 2.85
CA TYR A 139 -12.69 -1.21 1.82
C TYR A 139 -14.02 -0.56 1.42
N ARG A 140 -14.86 -0.17 2.37
CA ARG A 140 -16.17 0.45 2.13
C ARG A 140 -16.08 1.75 1.36
N LYS A 141 -15.04 2.53 1.61
CA LYS A 141 -14.75 3.80 0.94
C LYS A 141 -13.99 3.62 -0.38
N HIS A 142 -13.69 2.37 -0.76
CA HIS A 142 -12.94 2.04 -1.98
C HIS A 142 -11.54 2.67 -2.06
N HIS A 143 -10.89 2.97 -0.93
CA HIS A 143 -9.61 3.65 -0.89
C HIS A 143 -8.54 2.91 -1.69
N THR A 144 -8.46 1.57 -1.57
CA THR A 144 -7.51 0.74 -2.34
C THR A 144 -7.71 0.89 -3.86
N VAL A 145 -8.97 0.92 -4.32
CA VAL A 145 -9.29 1.09 -5.75
C VAL A 145 -8.90 2.50 -6.21
N GLN A 146 -9.21 3.51 -5.42
CA GLN A 146 -8.85 4.90 -5.72
C GLN A 146 -7.34 5.07 -5.87
N PHE A 147 -6.54 4.54 -4.92
CA PHE A 147 -5.08 4.58 -5.00
C PHE A 147 -4.53 3.77 -6.18
N MET A 148 -5.12 2.64 -6.49
CA MET A 148 -4.73 1.83 -7.66
C MET A 148 -4.94 2.61 -8.96
N LEU A 149 -6.11 3.24 -9.13
CA LEU A 149 -6.40 4.07 -10.32
C LEU A 149 -5.48 5.28 -10.40
N ALA A 150 -5.25 5.97 -9.29
CA ALA A 150 -4.32 7.09 -9.22
C ALA A 150 -2.88 6.66 -9.58
N SER A 151 -2.43 5.51 -9.11
CA SER A 151 -1.11 4.96 -9.44
C SER A 151 -0.98 4.59 -10.92
N ILE A 152 -2.02 4.00 -11.53
CA ILE A 152 -2.07 3.70 -12.96
C ILE A 152 -1.98 4.99 -13.77
N LEU A 153 -2.77 6.00 -13.43
CA LEU A 153 -2.74 7.31 -14.10
C LEU A 153 -1.38 7.99 -13.94
N GLN A 154 -0.83 8.02 -12.72
CA GLN A 154 0.50 8.58 -12.44
C GLN A 154 1.59 7.91 -13.26
N THR A 155 1.55 6.58 -13.38
CA THR A 155 2.50 5.81 -14.20
C THR A 155 2.39 6.20 -15.67
N GLY A 156 1.17 6.39 -16.20
CA GLY A 156 0.94 6.85 -17.57
C GLY A 156 1.52 8.23 -17.81
N ILE A 157 1.26 9.18 -16.92
CA ILE A 157 1.82 10.55 -17.00
C ILE A 157 3.35 10.52 -16.94
N MET A 158 3.93 9.73 -16.02
CA MET A 158 5.37 9.58 -15.90
C MET A 158 6.00 9.03 -17.18
N LEU A 159 5.44 7.96 -17.75
CA LEU A 159 5.96 7.37 -18.98
C LEU A 159 5.77 8.28 -20.20
N TRP A 160 4.66 9.02 -20.27
CA TRP A 160 4.44 10.04 -21.28
C TRP A 160 5.50 11.15 -21.20
N LEU A 161 5.73 11.72 -20.00
CA LEU A 161 6.79 12.71 -19.81
C LEU A 161 8.18 12.14 -20.16
N PHE A 162 8.46 10.89 -19.79
CA PHE A 162 9.68 10.21 -20.18
C PHE A 162 9.82 10.10 -21.70
N SER A 163 8.74 9.78 -22.41
CA SER A 163 8.77 9.66 -23.88
C SER A 163 9.11 10.97 -24.58
N LEU A 164 8.79 12.13 -23.98
CA LEU A 164 9.15 13.43 -24.51
C LEU A 164 10.65 13.75 -24.35
N LEU A 165 11.29 13.18 -23.35
CA LEU A 165 12.66 13.53 -22.94
C LEU A 165 13.70 12.49 -23.31
N VAL A 166 13.32 11.23 -23.49
CA VAL A 166 14.26 10.11 -23.67
C VAL A 166 15.17 10.24 -24.90
N ASN A 167 14.69 10.91 -25.92
CA ASN A 167 15.44 11.12 -27.19
C ASN A 167 16.01 12.53 -27.31
N GLU A 168 15.95 13.36 -26.26
CA GLU A 168 16.45 14.73 -26.29
C GLU A 168 17.99 14.74 -26.24
N PRO A 169 18.68 15.20 -27.32
CA PRO A 169 20.16 15.17 -27.36
C PRO A 169 20.80 15.93 -26.22
N ALA A 170 20.26 17.10 -25.86
CA ALA A 170 20.81 17.93 -24.79
C ALA A 170 20.89 17.22 -23.44
N LEU A 171 20.01 16.25 -23.15
CA LEU A 171 20.04 15.46 -21.93
C LEU A 171 21.18 14.42 -21.93
N SER A 172 21.44 13.83 -23.10
CA SER A 172 22.59 12.91 -23.23
C SER A 172 23.91 13.66 -23.16
N GLU A 173 24.02 14.80 -23.83
CA GLU A 173 25.22 15.68 -23.81
C GLU A 173 25.52 16.20 -22.41
N ALA A 174 24.51 16.63 -21.67
CA ALA A 174 24.66 17.10 -20.28
C ALA A 174 25.23 16.03 -19.34
N LEU A 175 25.06 14.74 -19.69
CA LEU A 175 25.64 13.60 -18.95
C LEU A 175 26.91 13.02 -19.61
N GLY A 176 27.52 13.77 -20.55
CA GLY A 176 28.77 13.38 -21.21
C GLY A 176 28.62 12.39 -22.37
N GLY A 177 27.41 12.22 -22.90
CA GLY A 177 27.15 11.37 -24.07
C GLY A 177 27.49 12.09 -25.38
N GLU A 178 28.16 11.41 -26.31
CA GLU A 178 28.46 11.92 -27.66
C GLU A 178 27.27 11.82 -28.62
N ARG A 179 26.26 11.05 -28.25
CA ARG A 179 25.03 10.83 -29.01
C ARG A 179 23.87 10.48 -28.06
N VAL A 180 22.65 10.37 -28.59
CA VAL A 180 21.49 9.96 -27.81
C VAL A 180 21.63 8.48 -27.40
N TYR A 181 21.64 8.26 -26.07
CA TYR A 181 21.59 6.94 -25.47
C TYR A 181 20.38 6.83 -24.56
N PHE A 182 19.58 5.78 -24.73
CA PHE A 182 18.41 5.51 -23.88
C PHE A 182 18.75 5.55 -22.38
N GLN A 183 19.88 4.97 -21.99
CA GLN A 183 20.35 4.90 -20.61
C GLN A 183 20.61 6.29 -20.01
N LEU A 184 21.24 7.18 -20.78
CA LEU A 184 21.50 8.56 -20.35
C LEU A 184 20.19 9.34 -20.27
N GLY A 185 19.30 9.20 -21.25
CA GLY A 185 17.96 9.78 -21.20
C GLY A 185 17.15 9.32 -19.98
N LEU A 186 17.24 8.03 -19.61
CA LEU A 186 16.60 7.50 -18.41
C LEU A 186 17.19 8.12 -17.15
N VAL A 187 18.50 8.22 -17.00
CA VAL A 187 19.16 8.83 -15.84
C VAL A 187 18.77 10.31 -15.73
N ALA A 188 18.86 11.06 -16.84
CA ALA A 188 18.49 12.47 -16.88
C ALA A 188 17.00 12.65 -16.47
N PHE A 189 16.12 11.83 -17.01
CA PHE A 189 14.69 11.86 -16.66
C PHE A 189 14.46 11.61 -15.17
N VAL A 190 15.10 10.61 -14.57
CA VAL A 190 14.96 10.33 -13.13
C VAL A 190 15.34 11.54 -12.28
N LEU A 191 16.43 12.22 -12.64
CA LEU A 191 16.86 13.43 -11.95
C LEU A 191 15.84 14.57 -12.10
N LEU A 192 15.36 14.82 -13.32
CA LEU A 192 14.40 15.89 -13.62
C LEU A 192 12.98 15.58 -13.06
N TYR A 193 12.59 14.32 -13.00
CA TYR A 193 11.29 13.91 -12.49
C TYR A 193 11.23 13.93 -10.95
N THR A 194 12.37 13.91 -10.26
CA THR A 194 12.41 13.89 -8.80
C THR A 194 11.61 15.01 -8.14
N PRO A 195 11.75 16.30 -8.49
CA PRO A 195 10.93 17.36 -7.90
C PRO A 195 9.44 17.24 -8.25
N VAL A 196 9.11 16.75 -9.45
CA VAL A 196 7.71 16.49 -9.86
C VAL A 196 7.12 15.39 -8.98
N SER A 197 7.85 14.30 -8.77
CA SER A 197 7.42 13.18 -7.92
C SER A 197 7.22 13.62 -6.46
N MET A 198 8.05 14.54 -5.95
CA MET A 198 7.86 15.12 -4.61
C MET A 198 6.55 15.90 -4.51
N LEU A 199 6.21 16.72 -5.49
CA LEU A 199 4.93 17.45 -5.51
C LEU A 199 3.74 16.50 -5.56
N ILE A 200 3.79 15.48 -6.42
CA ILE A 200 2.76 14.43 -6.47
C ILE A 200 2.65 13.74 -5.11
N GLY A 201 3.79 13.43 -4.48
CA GLY A 201 3.86 12.82 -3.15
C GLY A 201 3.13 13.62 -2.07
N LEU A 202 3.21 14.96 -2.10
CA LEU A 202 2.48 15.82 -1.16
C LEU A 202 0.96 15.62 -1.27
N PHE A 203 0.44 15.61 -2.50
CA PHE A 203 -1.00 15.38 -2.75
C PHE A 203 -1.41 13.96 -2.33
N MET A 204 -0.62 12.96 -2.69
CA MET A 204 -0.92 11.57 -2.35
C MET A 204 -0.88 11.33 -0.84
N ASN A 205 0.08 11.92 -0.12
CA ASN A 205 0.16 11.85 1.33
C ASN A 205 -1.03 12.55 2.00
N ALA A 206 -1.41 13.74 1.51
CA ALA A 206 -2.58 14.45 2.04
C ALA A 206 -3.87 13.64 1.82
N TRP A 207 -4.03 13.05 0.64
CA TRP A 207 -5.16 12.18 0.33
C TRP A 207 -5.16 10.91 1.19
N SER A 208 -4.00 10.28 1.37
CA SER A 208 -3.85 9.11 2.25
C SER A 208 -4.27 9.43 3.68
N ARG A 209 -3.80 10.55 4.25
CA ARG A 209 -4.20 10.97 5.60
C ARG A 209 -5.70 11.23 5.73
N LYS A 210 -6.34 11.78 4.70
CA LYS A 210 -7.80 11.94 4.67
C LYS A 210 -8.49 10.57 4.74
N ASN A 211 -8.03 9.61 3.95
CA ASN A 211 -8.57 8.26 3.92
C ASN A 211 -8.42 7.53 5.26
N GLU A 212 -7.33 7.78 5.99
CA GLU A 212 -7.13 7.27 7.36
C GLU A 212 -8.21 7.80 8.31
N TYR A 213 -8.48 9.11 8.28
CA TYR A 213 -9.55 9.69 9.10
C TYR A 213 -10.94 9.15 8.74
N GLU A 214 -11.21 8.90 7.47
CA GLU A 214 -12.47 8.30 7.04
C GLU A 214 -12.62 6.85 7.51
N ALA A 215 -11.54 6.08 7.52
CA ALA A 215 -11.53 4.72 8.03
C ALA A 215 -11.66 4.69 9.56
N ASP A 216 -10.99 5.61 10.27
CA ASP A 216 -11.12 5.78 11.71
C ASP A 216 -12.55 6.17 12.11
N ALA A 217 -13.16 7.12 11.41
CA ALA A 217 -14.54 7.53 11.63
C ALA A 217 -15.53 6.38 11.38
N PHE A 218 -15.30 5.58 10.35
CA PHE A 218 -16.11 4.38 10.10
C PHE A 218 -16.03 3.40 11.29
N ALA A 219 -14.82 3.12 11.79
CA ALA A 219 -14.65 2.23 12.94
C ALA A 219 -15.29 2.80 14.21
N ALA A 220 -15.15 4.11 14.46
CA ALA A 220 -15.79 4.80 15.59
C ALA A 220 -17.32 4.64 15.53
N GLY A 221 -17.94 4.89 14.37
CA GLY A 221 -19.39 4.71 14.16
C GLY A 221 -19.88 3.25 14.25
N GLN A 222 -18.97 2.27 14.36
CA GLN A 222 -19.33 0.89 14.69
C GLN A 222 -19.26 0.57 16.19
N GLY A 223 -19.02 1.59 17.04
CA GLY A 223 -18.96 1.45 18.48
C GLY A 223 -17.65 0.85 19.03
N VAL A 224 -16.58 0.81 18.22
CA VAL A 224 -15.27 0.23 18.62
C VAL A 224 -14.17 1.30 18.80
N ALA A 225 -14.55 2.57 19.00
CA ALA A 225 -13.63 3.69 19.11
C ALA A 225 -12.58 3.51 20.22
N LYS A 226 -13.00 3.09 21.42
CA LYS A 226 -12.10 2.89 22.57
C LYS A 226 -11.07 1.79 22.31
N ASP A 227 -11.50 0.67 21.72
CA ASP A 227 -10.62 -0.45 21.41
C ASP A 227 -9.67 -0.11 20.27
N LEU A 228 -10.13 0.67 19.26
CA LEU A 228 -9.27 1.18 18.20
C LEU A 228 -8.17 2.10 18.77
N ILE A 229 -8.51 3.04 19.64
CA ILE A 229 -7.52 3.92 20.29
C ILE A 229 -6.51 3.11 21.11
N SER A 230 -6.97 2.12 21.86
CA SER A 230 -6.10 1.24 22.65
C SER A 230 -5.16 0.44 21.76
N GLY A 231 -5.68 -0.19 20.71
CA GLY A 231 -4.88 -0.95 19.73
C GLY A 231 -3.85 -0.07 19.01
N LEU A 232 -4.24 1.13 18.57
CA LEU A 232 -3.33 2.08 17.92
C LEU A 232 -2.20 2.53 18.86
N LYS A 233 -2.47 2.75 20.15
CA LYS A 233 -1.42 3.05 21.15
C LYS A 233 -0.42 1.91 21.25
N LYS A 234 -0.87 0.67 21.40
CA LYS A 234 0.01 -0.52 21.49
C LYS A 234 0.86 -0.70 20.23
N ILE A 235 0.24 -0.60 19.05
CA ILE A 235 0.95 -0.69 17.75
C ILE A 235 2.01 0.41 17.64
N SER A 236 1.69 1.64 18.02
CA SER A 236 2.61 2.78 17.96
C SER A 236 3.80 2.64 18.91
N VAL A 237 3.59 2.15 20.12
CA VAL A 237 4.67 1.85 21.07
C VAL A 237 5.59 0.79 20.50
N LYS A 238 5.04 -0.30 19.97
CA LYS A 238 5.82 -1.39 19.37
C LYS A 238 6.62 -0.96 18.14
N ALA A 239 6.04 -0.04 17.36
CA ALA A 239 6.70 0.53 16.17
C ALA A 239 7.69 1.66 16.50
N LEU A 240 7.84 2.07 17.76
CA LEU A 240 8.62 3.23 18.21
C LEU A 240 8.26 4.49 17.42
N SER A 241 6.95 4.69 17.19
CA SER A 241 6.46 5.80 16.39
C SER A 241 6.71 7.14 17.07
N ASN A 242 7.11 8.15 16.29
CA ASN A 242 7.19 9.52 16.80
C ASN A 242 5.77 10.06 17.05
N LEU A 243 5.47 10.40 18.31
CA LEU A 243 4.14 10.88 18.71
C LEU A 243 3.91 12.35 18.38
N THR A 244 4.99 13.15 18.30
CA THR A 244 4.96 14.59 18.09
C THR A 244 5.88 15.00 16.94
N PRO A 245 5.66 14.50 15.70
CA PRO A 245 6.47 14.92 14.56
C PRO A 245 6.27 16.40 14.29
N HIS A 246 7.31 17.05 13.77
CA HIS A 246 7.19 18.45 13.33
C HIS A 246 6.09 18.54 12.24
N PRO A 247 5.16 19.52 12.29
CA PRO A 247 4.03 19.61 11.38
C PRO A 247 4.40 19.57 9.89
N TRP A 248 5.46 20.28 9.49
CA TRP A 248 5.96 20.26 8.10
C TRP A 248 6.52 18.89 7.70
N TYR A 249 7.18 18.18 8.62
CA TYR A 249 7.69 16.84 8.34
C TYR A 249 6.54 15.85 8.14
N GLU A 250 5.51 15.92 8.98
CA GLU A 250 4.30 15.12 8.82
C GLU A 250 3.57 15.46 7.51
N PHE A 251 3.45 16.75 7.18
CA PHE A 251 2.81 17.18 5.94
C PHE A 251 3.48 16.61 4.70
N VAL A 252 4.82 16.65 4.65
CA VAL A 252 5.60 16.22 3.49
C VAL A 252 5.72 14.70 3.39
N TYR A 253 6.03 14.01 4.50
CA TYR A 253 6.50 12.63 4.45
C TYR A 253 5.52 11.59 5.00
N TYR A 254 4.52 11.98 5.79
CA TYR A 254 3.63 11.02 6.42
C TYR A 254 2.41 10.74 5.55
N SER A 255 2.23 9.45 5.20
CA SER A 255 1.01 8.95 4.56
C SER A 255 -0.11 8.68 5.58
N HIS A 256 0.22 8.49 6.85
CA HIS A 256 -0.73 8.35 7.95
C HIS A 256 -0.62 9.55 8.90
N PRO A 257 -1.72 10.04 9.49
CA PRO A 257 -1.63 11.08 10.52
C PRO A 257 -0.91 10.54 11.77
N SER A 258 -0.29 11.44 12.54
CA SER A 258 0.31 11.06 13.82
C SER A 258 -0.75 10.49 14.77
N LEU A 259 -0.32 9.60 15.68
CA LEU A 259 -1.22 8.91 16.62
C LEU A 259 -2.12 9.89 17.38
N LEU A 260 -1.56 10.99 17.90
CA LEU A 260 -2.33 11.97 18.67
C LEU A 260 -3.44 12.62 17.84
N LYS A 261 -3.18 12.91 16.56
CA LYS A 261 -4.19 13.46 15.64
C LYS A 261 -5.30 12.45 15.33
N ARG A 262 -4.95 11.17 15.16
CA ARG A 262 -5.93 10.09 14.96
C ARG A 262 -6.81 9.93 16.19
N ILE A 263 -6.24 9.85 17.39
CA ILE A 263 -7.00 9.75 18.65
C ILE A 263 -8.01 10.90 18.77
N ALA A 264 -7.54 12.14 18.62
CA ALA A 264 -8.42 13.30 18.69
C ALA A 264 -9.54 13.30 17.65
N ALA A 265 -9.30 12.73 16.45
CA ALA A 265 -10.32 12.58 15.42
C ALA A 265 -11.35 11.49 15.77
N ILE A 266 -10.90 10.34 16.28
CA ILE A 266 -11.74 9.22 16.71
C ILE A 266 -12.65 9.66 17.85
N GLU A 267 -12.12 10.36 18.88
CA GLU A 267 -12.89 10.87 20.03
C GLU A 267 -13.97 11.84 19.59
N ARG A 268 -13.66 12.75 18.67
CA ARG A 268 -14.69 13.68 18.12
C ARG A 268 -15.79 12.94 17.36
N SER A 269 -15.44 11.94 16.56
CA SER A 269 -16.41 11.15 15.80
C SER A 269 -17.34 10.34 16.70
N SER A 270 -16.82 9.82 17.83
CA SER A 270 -17.62 9.06 18.80
C SER A 270 -18.51 9.92 19.71
N SER A 271 -18.22 11.23 19.82
CA SER A 271 -19.02 12.17 20.66
C SER A 271 -20.18 12.80 19.89
N SER A 272 -20.26 12.60 18.59
CA SER A 272 -21.26 13.20 17.68
C SER A 272 -22.48 12.29 17.45
N GLU A 273 -22.49 11.08 18.04
CA GLU A 273 -23.60 10.13 18.09
C GLU A 273 -24.26 10.12 19.49
#